data_5dc0cbd3eda0df541d8dcebebbea94af
#
_entry.id   5dc0cbd3eda0df541d8dcebebbea94af
#
_cell.length_a   1.000
_cell.length_b   1.000
_cell.length_c   1.000
_cell.angle_alpha   90.00
_cell.angle_beta   90.00
_cell.angle_gamma   90.00
#
_symmetry.space_group_name_H-M   'P 1'
#
loop_
_entity.id
_entity.type
_entity.pdbx_description
1 polymer ?
#
loop_
_entity_poly.entity_id
_entity_poly.type
_entity_poly.pdbx_seq_one_letter_code
_entity_poly.pdbx_strand_id
1 'polypeptide(L)'
;GKRHQAEIVQRSYPVRIISVEDGDTFVGVADGGDTLTYNVYSIDAPEIDQPQGYEARKYLYNIVLQRRVEVTPKGGQTPCGVRVIATTRDNDDVADLMLRSGYAWYRNDTVNELRYIRSERFAQEEGIGIWAHPDNIAPWEWRKQHAKE
;
A
#
# COMPACT_ATOMS: atom_id res chain seq x y z
N GLY A 1 -12.17 -7.83 39.21
CA GLY A 1 -12.79 -8.04 37.96
C GLY A 1 -11.85 -8.21 36.81
N LYS A 2 -12.40 -8.73 35.78
CA LYS A 2 -11.58 -8.92 34.60
C LYS A 2 -11.20 -7.59 34.03
N ARG A 3 -9.91 -7.44 33.82
CA ARG A 3 -9.41 -6.26 33.20
C ARG A 3 -9.41 -6.47 31.69
N HIS A 4 -10.02 -5.58 31.01
CA HIS A 4 -9.89 -5.54 29.57
C HIS A 4 -8.55 -4.93 29.22
N GLN A 5 -7.82 -5.63 28.39
CA GLN A 5 -6.66 -5.00 27.80
C GLN A 5 -7.15 -3.84 26.95
N ALA A 6 -6.64 -2.68 27.25
CA ALA A 6 -6.98 -1.53 26.43
C ALA A 6 -6.48 -1.80 25.04
N GLU A 7 -7.37 -1.69 24.08
CA GLU A 7 -6.96 -1.74 22.69
C GLU A 7 -6.04 -0.58 22.44
N ILE A 8 -4.87 -0.87 21.90
CA ILE A 8 -3.94 0.18 21.52
C ILE A 8 -4.48 0.79 20.24
N VAL A 9 -5.10 1.96 20.40
CA VAL A 9 -5.60 2.70 19.24
C VAL A 9 -4.43 3.50 18.70
N GLN A 10 -3.96 3.10 17.54
CA GLN A 10 -2.89 3.81 16.86
C GLN A 10 -3.48 5.06 16.24
N ARG A 11 -2.95 6.20 16.61
CA ARG A 11 -3.44 7.47 16.10
C ARG A 11 -2.80 7.77 14.76
N SER A 12 -3.58 8.43 13.93
CA SER A 12 -3.06 8.94 12.65
C SER A 12 -2.10 10.09 12.91
N TYR A 13 -1.11 10.20 12.05
CA TYR A 13 -0.21 11.35 12.09
C TYR A 13 0.25 11.69 10.67
N PRO A 14 0.63 12.95 10.45
CA PRO A 14 1.06 13.36 9.11
C PRO A 14 2.50 12.96 8.84
N VAL A 15 2.76 12.56 7.61
CA VAL A 15 4.09 12.17 7.16
C VAL A 15 4.39 12.91 5.87
N ARG A 16 5.59 13.48 5.79
CA ARG A 16 6.10 14.08 4.56
C ARG A 16 6.84 13.02 3.78
N ILE A 17 6.41 12.80 2.56
CA ILE A 17 6.99 11.75 1.72
C ILE A 17 8.28 12.24 1.10
N ILE A 18 9.34 11.43 1.18
CA ILE A 18 10.63 11.78 0.57
C ILE A 18 10.99 10.88 -0.61
N SER A 19 10.45 9.65 -0.66
CA SER A 19 10.66 8.79 -1.84
C SER A 19 9.60 7.71 -1.88
N VAL A 20 9.42 7.13 -3.06
CA VAL A 20 8.52 6.00 -3.28
C VAL A 20 9.35 4.87 -3.87
N GLU A 21 9.26 3.68 -3.27
CA GLU A 21 10.09 2.56 -3.67
C GLU A 21 9.41 1.66 -4.69
N ASP A 22 8.12 1.42 -4.50
CA ASP A 22 7.29 0.67 -5.45
C ASP A 22 5.84 1.07 -5.23
N GLY A 23 4.89 0.30 -5.76
CA GLY A 23 3.49 0.69 -5.74
C GLY A 23 2.79 0.56 -4.39
N ASP A 24 3.47 0.03 -3.37
CA ASP A 24 2.88 -0.09 -2.03
C ASP A 24 3.81 0.35 -0.91
N THR A 25 4.95 0.98 -1.25
CA THR A 25 5.97 1.31 -0.25
C THR A 25 6.54 2.70 -0.49
N PHE A 26 6.55 3.51 0.54
CA PHE A 26 7.15 4.84 0.46
C PHE A 26 7.96 5.10 1.73
N VAL A 27 8.84 6.08 1.62
CA VAL A 27 9.70 6.52 2.71
C VAL A 27 9.29 7.94 3.09
N GLY A 28 9.17 8.20 4.37
CA GLY A 28 8.72 9.50 4.81
C GLY A 28 9.21 9.85 6.20
N VAL A 29 8.94 11.09 6.59
CA VAL A 29 9.37 11.66 7.86
C VAL A 29 8.16 12.26 8.54
N ALA A 30 7.90 11.84 9.78
CA ALA A 30 6.92 12.48 10.63
C ALA A 30 7.56 13.72 11.30
N ASP A 31 6.75 14.65 11.74
CA ASP A 31 7.27 15.85 12.38
C ASP A 31 8.10 15.47 13.60
N GLY A 32 9.34 15.94 13.61
CA GLY A 32 10.27 15.66 14.70
C GLY A 32 10.70 14.22 14.80
N GLY A 33 10.37 13.38 13.83
CA GLY A 33 10.65 11.96 13.87
C GLY A 33 11.74 11.55 12.90
N ASP A 34 11.99 10.24 12.92
CA ASP A 34 12.98 9.63 12.04
C ASP A 34 12.38 9.37 10.67
N THR A 35 13.26 9.08 9.73
CA THR A 35 12.88 8.60 8.42
C THR A 35 12.49 7.14 8.54
N LEU A 36 11.28 6.80 8.09
CA LEU A 36 10.76 5.44 8.16
C LEU A 36 10.24 4.99 6.80
N THR A 37 10.27 3.67 6.63
CA THR A 37 9.63 3.04 5.47
C THR A 37 8.20 2.66 5.86
N TYR A 38 7.26 2.99 5.00
CA TYR A 38 5.84 2.73 5.22
C TYR A 38 5.32 1.81 4.13
N ASN A 39 4.60 0.78 4.55
CA ASN A 39 3.97 -0.16 3.63
C ASN A 39 2.45 0.03 3.70
N VAL A 40 1.83 0.22 2.56
CA VAL A 40 0.38 0.43 2.51
C VAL A 40 -0.33 -0.87 2.82
N TYR A 41 -1.15 -0.84 3.88
CA TYR A 41 -1.83 -2.02 4.40
C TYR A 41 -2.90 -2.49 3.43
N SER A 42 -3.07 -3.79 3.34
CA SER A 42 -4.13 -4.48 2.57
C SER A 42 -3.89 -4.60 1.08
N ILE A 43 -2.79 -4.09 0.56
CA ILE A 43 -2.48 -4.24 -0.87
C ILE A 43 -1.10 -4.83 -1.07
N ASP A 44 -0.89 -5.35 -2.28
CA ASP A 44 0.40 -5.86 -2.71
C ASP A 44 0.56 -5.41 -4.16
N ALA A 45 1.57 -4.58 -4.41
CA ALA A 45 1.83 -4.04 -5.74
C ALA A 45 2.92 -4.85 -6.43
N PRO A 46 3.00 -4.78 -7.77
CA PRO A 46 4.09 -5.45 -8.46
C PRO A 46 5.44 -5.00 -7.95
N GLU A 47 6.37 -5.96 -7.83
CA GLU A 47 7.75 -5.66 -7.47
C GLU A 47 8.36 -4.76 -8.53
N ILE A 48 9.34 -3.94 -8.13
CA ILE A 48 9.86 -2.92 -9.02
C ILE A 48 10.46 -3.52 -10.31
N ASP A 49 11.02 -4.72 -10.22
CA ASP A 49 11.61 -5.40 -11.38
C ASP A 49 10.64 -6.32 -12.10
N GLN A 50 9.39 -6.37 -11.64
CA GLN A 50 8.33 -7.13 -12.25
C GLN A 50 7.65 -6.28 -13.33
N PRO A 51 7.08 -6.90 -14.38
CA PRO A 51 6.25 -6.13 -15.31
C PRO A 51 5.18 -5.32 -14.58
N GLN A 52 4.97 -4.08 -14.99
CA GLN A 52 4.09 -3.09 -14.38
C GLN A 52 4.58 -2.55 -13.03
N GLY A 53 5.77 -2.96 -12.59
CA GLY A 53 6.33 -2.45 -11.33
C GLY A 53 6.60 -0.95 -11.37
N TYR A 54 7.23 -0.48 -12.45
CA TYR A 54 7.51 0.95 -12.58
C TYR A 54 6.24 1.77 -12.73
N GLU A 55 5.25 1.26 -13.43
CA GLU A 55 3.97 1.96 -13.61
C GLU A 55 3.24 2.11 -12.28
N ALA A 56 3.24 1.05 -11.47
CA ALA A 56 2.62 1.10 -10.15
C ALA A 56 3.35 2.09 -9.24
N ARG A 57 4.70 2.06 -9.27
CA ARG A 57 5.50 3.01 -8.51
C ARG A 57 5.20 4.44 -8.92
N LYS A 58 5.14 4.69 -10.21
CA LYS A 58 4.85 6.02 -10.74
C LYS A 58 3.48 6.51 -10.32
N TYR A 59 2.50 5.63 -10.31
CA TYR A 59 1.16 6.01 -9.90
C TYR A 59 1.14 6.42 -8.44
N LEU A 60 1.77 5.61 -7.57
CA LEU A 60 1.85 5.96 -6.15
C LEU A 60 2.64 7.25 -5.96
N TYR A 61 3.74 7.41 -6.68
CA TYR A 61 4.54 8.63 -6.65
C TYR A 61 3.67 9.86 -6.93
N ASN A 62 2.84 9.79 -7.96
CA ASN A 62 2.00 10.91 -8.34
C ASN A 62 0.93 11.22 -7.29
N ILE A 63 0.49 10.20 -6.55
CA ILE A 63 -0.51 10.40 -5.49
C ILE A 63 0.11 11.06 -4.27
N VAL A 64 1.30 10.63 -3.87
CA VAL A 64 1.80 10.95 -2.51
C VAL A 64 3.01 11.89 -2.50
N LEU A 65 3.79 11.98 -3.59
CA LEU A 65 5.05 12.73 -3.53
C LEU A 65 4.78 14.22 -3.38
N GLN A 66 5.62 14.87 -2.57
CA GLN A 66 5.54 16.28 -2.24
C GLN A 66 4.25 16.66 -1.50
N ARG A 67 3.55 15.66 -1.00
CA ARG A 67 2.34 15.88 -0.22
C ARG A 67 2.51 15.24 1.14
N ARG A 68 1.84 15.80 2.11
CA ARG A 68 1.70 15.14 3.39
C ARG A 68 0.58 14.14 3.27
N VAL A 69 0.83 12.93 3.76
CA VAL A 69 -0.22 11.93 3.90
C VAL A 69 -0.43 11.68 5.37
N GLU A 70 -1.68 11.38 5.75
CA GLU A 70 -2.00 10.90 7.09
C GLU A 70 -1.79 9.40 7.09
N VAL A 71 -1.03 8.90 8.05
CA VAL A 71 -0.84 7.45 8.17
C VAL A 71 -1.40 6.98 9.50
N THR A 72 -2.07 5.83 9.48
CA THR A 72 -2.57 5.16 10.67
C THR A 72 -1.89 3.81 10.75
N PRO A 73 -0.98 3.62 11.70
CA PRO A 73 -0.28 2.34 11.81
C PRO A 73 -1.24 1.18 12.07
N LYS A 74 -0.94 0.05 11.47
CA LYS A 74 -1.69 -1.19 11.65
C LYS A 74 -0.70 -2.26 12.09
N GLY A 75 -0.71 -2.55 13.37
CA GLY A 75 0.24 -3.49 13.95
C GLY A 75 1.56 -2.83 14.29
N GLY A 76 2.52 -3.64 14.65
CA GLY A 76 3.83 -3.14 15.06
C GLY A 76 4.75 -2.91 13.88
N GLN A 77 5.88 -2.28 14.17
CA GLN A 77 6.92 -2.10 13.17
C GLN A 77 7.58 -3.44 12.87
N THR A 78 7.86 -3.67 11.61
CA THR A 78 8.54 -4.89 11.16
C THR A 78 9.89 -4.51 10.54
N PRO A 79 10.77 -5.49 10.27
CA PRO A 79 12.01 -5.18 9.57
C PRO A 79 11.79 -4.53 8.20
N CYS A 80 10.62 -4.77 7.59
CA CYS A 80 10.31 -4.18 6.29
C CYS A 80 9.68 -2.80 6.40
N GLY A 81 9.38 -2.32 7.62
CA GLY A 81 8.81 -1.01 7.84
C GLY A 81 7.52 -1.05 8.65
N VAL A 82 6.77 0.02 8.55
CA VAL A 82 5.53 0.21 9.29
C VAL A 82 4.36 0.03 8.33
N ARG A 83 3.44 -0.88 8.65
CA ARG A 83 2.21 -1.03 7.87
C ARG A 83 1.24 0.06 8.26
N VAL A 84 0.67 0.72 7.27
CA VAL A 84 -0.22 1.85 7.54
C VAL A 84 -1.41 1.88 6.60
N ILE A 85 -2.50 2.44 7.08
CA ILE A 85 -3.52 3.01 6.21
C ILE A 85 -3.07 4.42 5.93
N ALA A 86 -2.95 4.78 4.66
CA ALA A 86 -2.49 6.11 4.25
C ALA A 86 -3.64 6.85 3.58
N THR A 87 -3.82 8.11 3.95
CA THR A 87 -4.90 8.95 3.44
C THR A 87 -4.29 10.23 2.89
N THR A 88 -4.69 10.62 1.68
CA THR A 88 -4.20 11.84 1.04
C THR A 88 -4.83 13.08 1.67
N ARG A 89 -4.34 14.26 1.28
CA ARG A 89 -4.92 15.52 1.72
C ARG A 89 -6.39 15.65 1.35
N ASP A 90 -6.76 15.06 0.22
CA ASP A 90 -8.14 15.09 -0.25
C ASP A 90 -8.99 14.01 0.40
N ASN A 91 -8.46 13.36 1.43
CA ASN A 91 -9.13 12.33 2.19
C ASN A 91 -9.38 11.05 1.41
N ASP A 92 -8.55 10.78 0.41
CA ASP A 92 -8.63 9.53 -0.36
C ASP A 92 -7.75 8.49 0.29
N ASP A 93 -8.26 7.26 0.36
CA ASP A 93 -7.53 6.11 0.86
C ASP A 93 -6.56 5.64 -0.23
N VAL A 94 -5.26 5.66 0.07
CA VAL A 94 -4.23 5.33 -0.92
C VAL A 94 -4.39 3.88 -1.40
N ALA A 95 -4.69 2.94 -0.50
CA ALA A 95 -4.89 1.55 -0.89
C ALA A 95 -6.03 1.45 -1.91
N ASP A 96 -7.13 2.15 -1.64
CA ASP A 96 -8.27 2.12 -2.54
C ASP A 96 -7.92 2.71 -3.91
N LEU A 97 -7.18 3.80 -3.93
CA LEU A 97 -6.75 4.41 -5.19
C LEU A 97 -5.88 3.44 -6.00
N MET A 98 -4.96 2.74 -5.34
CA MET A 98 -4.08 1.79 -6.02
C MET A 98 -4.86 0.61 -6.58
N LEU A 99 -5.84 0.11 -5.84
CA LEU A 99 -6.68 -1.01 -6.29
C LEU A 99 -7.57 -0.58 -7.45
N ARG A 100 -8.23 0.56 -7.30
CA ARG A 100 -9.19 1.03 -8.30
C ARG A 100 -8.53 1.41 -9.62
N SER A 101 -7.30 1.89 -9.55
CA SER A 101 -6.53 2.23 -10.75
C SER A 101 -5.90 1.00 -11.40
N GLY A 102 -5.94 -0.15 -10.74
CA GLY A 102 -5.40 -1.38 -11.28
C GLY A 102 -3.91 -1.56 -11.07
N TYR A 103 -3.33 -0.92 -10.07
CA TYR A 103 -1.88 -1.01 -9.84
C TYR A 103 -1.49 -1.79 -8.59
N ALA A 104 -2.45 -2.48 -7.98
CA ALA A 104 -2.15 -3.36 -6.84
C ALA A 104 -3.20 -4.45 -6.74
N TRP A 105 -2.80 -5.55 -6.10
CA TRP A 105 -3.71 -6.62 -5.71
C TRP A 105 -4.18 -6.39 -4.29
N TYR A 106 -5.41 -6.78 -4.00
CA TYR A 106 -5.94 -6.77 -2.65
C TYR A 106 -5.41 -7.99 -1.89
N ARG A 107 -4.99 -7.75 -0.65
CA ARG A 107 -4.51 -8.81 0.25
C ARG A 107 -5.60 -9.15 1.26
N ASN A 108 -6.36 -10.19 0.99
CA ASN A 108 -7.46 -10.59 1.87
C ASN A 108 -7.00 -11.30 3.13
N ASP A 109 -5.70 -11.55 3.28
CA ASP A 109 -5.16 -12.16 4.49
C ASP A 109 -5.02 -11.15 5.62
N THR A 110 -5.20 -9.87 5.36
CA THR A 110 -5.04 -8.82 6.35
C THR A 110 -6.37 -8.32 6.89
N VAL A 111 -7.35 -8.19 6.03
CA VAL A 111 -8.66 -7.66 6.41
C VAL A 111 -9.68 -8.05 5.34
N ASN A 112 -10.92 -8.22 5.78
CA ASN A 112 -12.03 -8.47 4.84
C ASN A 112 -12.76 -7.15 4.63
N GLU A 113 -12.27 -6.36 3.67
CA GLU A 113 -12.77 -5.01 3.43
C GLU A 113 -13.51 -4.97 2.09
N LEU A 114 -14.81 -4.86 2.17
CA LEU A 114 -15.66 -4.93 0.98
C LEU A 114 -15.34 -3.82 -0.02
N ARG A 115 -15.01 -2.64 0.48
CA ARG A 115 -14.66 -1.52 -0.39
C ARG A 115 -13.47 -1.85 -1.28
N TYR A 116 -12.45 -2.47 -0.69
CA TYR A 116 -11.24 -2.83 -1.43
C TYR A 116 -11.51 -3.92 -2.44
N ILE A 117 -12.34 -4.89 -2.06
CA ILE A 117 -12.73 -5.97 -2.98
C ILE A 117 -13.46 -5.39 -4.20
N ARG A 118 -14.34 -4.44 -3.97
CA ARG A 118 -15.08 -3.79 -5.05
C ARG A 118 -14.18 -2.97 -5.96
N SER A 119 -13.21 -2.27 -5.39
CA SER A 119 -12.28 -1.46 -6.17
C SER A 119 -11.39 -2.33 -7.05
N GLU A 120 -10.89 -3.44 -6.51
CA GLU A 120 -10.11 -4.37 -7.32
C GLU A 120 -10.94 -4.95 -8.46
N ARG A 121 -12.17 -5.37 -8.15
CA ARG A 121 -13.06 -5.92 -9.18
C ARG A 121 -13.36 -4.90 -10.26
N PHE A 122 -13.57 -3.66 -9.88
CA PHE A 122 -13.78 -2.59 -10.85
C PHE A 122 -12.61 -2.52 -11.85
N ALA A 123 -11.39 -2.49 -11.34
CA ALA A 123 -10.21 -2.40 -12.19
C ALA A 123 -10.08 -3.64 -13.10
N GLN A 124 -10.38 -4.82 -12.56
CA GLN A 124 -10.35 -6.05 -13.33
C GLN A 124 -11.36 -6.01 -14.47
N GLU A 125 -12.58 -5.59 -14.18
CA GLU A 125 -13.64 -5.54 -15.19
C GLU A 125 -13.37 -4.48 -16.25
N GLU A 126 -12.77 -3.36 -15.86
CA GLU A 126 -12.40 -2.32 -16.80
C GLU A 126 -11.14 -2.65 -17.60
N GLY A 127 -10.37 -3.63 -17.15
CA GLY A 127 -9.14 -4.03 -17.82
C GLY A 127 -8.10 -2.94 -17.81
N ILE A 128 -7.90 -2.26 -16.68
CA ILE A 128 -6.97 -1.15 -16.57
C ILE A 128 -5.77 -1.53 -15.70
N GLY A 129 -4.66 -0.81 -15.89
CA GLY A 129 -3.45 -1.05 -15.16
C GLY A 129 -2.92 -2.46 -15.40
N ILE A 130 -2.63 -3.18 -14.33
CA ILE A 130 -2.19 -4.56 -14.37
C ILE A 130 -3.16 -5.43 -15.18
N TRP A 131 -4.43 -5.15 -15.04
CA TRP A 131 -5.49 -5.99 -15.61
C TRP A 131 -5.68 -5.81 -17.12
N ALA A 132 -4.96 -4.85 -17.71
CA ALA A 132 -4.86 -4.72 -19.17
C ALA A 132 -3.93 -5.77 -19.77
N HIS A 133 -3.18 -6.49 -18.94
CA HIS A 133 -2.19 -7.46 -19.35
C HIS A 133 -2.66 -8.85 -18.96
N PRO A 134 -3.10 -9.68 -19.93
CA PRO A 134 -3.58 -11.03 -19.61
C PRO A 134 -2.52 -11.93 -18.97
N ASP A 135 -1.25 -11.62 -19.20
CA ASP A 135 -0.12 -12.39 -18.67
C ASP A 135 0.43 -11.81 -17.36
N ASN A 136 -0.35 -10.97 -16.68
CA ASN A 136 0.10 -10.40 -15.41
C ASN A 136 0.37 -11.50 -14.39
N ILE A 137 1.30 -11.21 -13.48
CA ILE A 137 1.71 -12.15 -12.44
C ILE A 137 1.53 -11.45 -11.10
N ALA A 138 0.85 -12.12 -10.17
CA ALA A 138 0.70 -11.56 -8.82
C ALA A 138 2.06 -11.44 -8.15
N PRO A 139 2.27 -10.38 -7.34
CA PRO A 139 3.59 -10.16 -6.76
C PRO A 139 4.08 -11.30 -5.88
N TRP A 140 3.18 -12.00 -5.17
CA TRP A 140 3.59 -13.13 -4.34
C TRP A 140 4.06 -14.30 -5.20
N GLU A 141 3.49 -14.47 -6.41
CA GLU A 141 3.97 -15.51 -7.34
C GLU A 141 5.30 -15.11 -7.96
N TRP A 142 5.45 -13.83 -8.30
CA TRP A 142 6.71 -13.31 -8.81
C TRP A 142 7.83 -13.54 -7.80
N ARG A 143 7.58 -13.22 -6.52
CA ARG A 143 8.59 -13.42 -5.48
C ARG A 143 8.99 -14.89 -5.34
N LYS A 144 8.03 -15.80 -5.46
CA LYS A 144 8.33 -17.24 -5.45
C LYS A 144 9.23 -17.64 -6.60
N GLN A 145 8.93 -17.13 -7.80
CA GLN A 145 9.70 -17.50 -9.01
C GLN A 145 11.10 -16.90 -8.98
N HIS A 146 11.31 -15.84 -8.22
CA HIS A 146 12.58 -15.11 -8.18
C HIS A 146 13.23 -15.19 -6.81
N ALA A 147 12.81 -16.13 -5.97
CA ALA A 147 13.43 -16.32 -4.66
C ALA A 147 14.85 -16.81 -4.84
N LYS A 148 15.77 -16.28 -4.01
CA LYS A 148 17.14 -16.73 -4.01
C LYS A 148 17.29 -17.98 -3.16
N GLU A 149 18.07 -18.89 -3.63
CA GLU A 149 18.43 -20.07 -2.86
C GLU A 149 19.44 -19.76 -1.76
#